data_4fec8a4228d8af416cd25b3849dc1863
#
_entry.id   4fec8a4228d8af416cd25b3849dc1863
#
_cell.length_a   1.000
_cell.length_b   1.000
_cell.length_c   1.000
_cell.angle_alpha   90.00
_cell.angle_beta   90.00
_cell.angle_gamma   90.00
#
_symmetry.space_group_name_H-M   'P 1'
#
loop_
_entity.id
_entity.type
_entity.pdbx_description
1 polymer ?
#
loop_
_entity_poly.entity_id
_entity_poly.type
_entity_poly.pdbx_seq_one_letter_code
_entity_poly.pdbx_strand_id
1 'polypeptide(L)'
;MGKTVIYQVFTRLFGNDNPHPVKGGTIEQNGSGKLADFTPKALAQIRQMGATHVWYTGVIAHASQTDYTAFGLPLNHPAVVKGKAGSPYAIRDYYDIDPDLAVNVPDRMKEFEKLVARTHKAGMGVIIDFVPNHVARQYHSVVAPAGVRDLGQDDDTDKAFLPNNNFYYVPGKAFAPSFATDGYSELPAKATGNDHFSPHPGMNDWYETVKLNYGVDYMGGKACHFNPVPDTWHKMLHILLYWADKQIDGFRCDMAEMVPVAFWQWAIPQVRAQHPGIVFIAEVYNPAEYRHYIFDGKFDYLYDKVGLYDTLRAVSNGWISAQNITFSWQQVEGIRDHMLNFLENHDEQRIASDFFGGDARKGKAALLVSTLLYRNPMMVYFGQELGERGMDEEGFSGRDGRTTIFDYWTVDSIRRWRDGGNFSGSRLTADEASLCAYYTCVLNLCHTHEAVSQGESFDLMYVNPHLQHQYAFVRRAQNECMLVVANFVDAEAEVPVCIPAHLFSLYRMKGQEQTEWTDLLTGRKLVTSWQPDGTLMLDVPAYGGLVLCRSLAPSDYVQDAEKK
;
A
#
# COMPACT_ATOMS: atom_id res chain seq x y z
N MET A 1 -16.06 15.24 3.21
CA MET A 1 -15.55 14.05 2.47
C MET A 1 -15.10 13.04 3.50
N GLY A 2 -15.31 11.75 3.25
CA GLY A 2 -14.79 10.69 4.13
C GLY A 2 -13.27 10.57 4.04
N LYS A 3 -12.68 9.80 4.95
CA LYS A 3 -11.26 9.45 4.95
C LYS A 3 -10.96 8.50 3.79
N THR A 4 -9.79 8.64 3.16
CA THR A 4 -9.35 7.73 2.08
C THR A 4 -9.03 6.35 2.61
N VAL A 5 -9.62 5.32 2.00
CA VAL A 5 -9.35 3.91 2.25
C VAL A 5 -8.97 3.25 0.93
N ILE A 6 -7.77 2.70 0.85
CA ILE A 6 -7.23 2.04 -0.35
C ILE A 6 -7.30 0.54 -0.16
N TYR A 7 -7.90 -0.19 -1.10
CA TYR A 7 -7.82 -1.63 -1.18
C TYR A 7 -6.77 -2.02 -2.21
N GLN A 8 -5.61 -2.48 -1.74
CA GLN A 8 -4.56 -2.98 -2.60
C GLN A 8 -4.87 -4.41 -3.03
N VAL A 9 -4.87 -4.68 -4.32
CA VAL A 9 -5.13 -6.01 -4.87
C VAL A 9 -4.02 -6.44 -5.82
N PHE A 10 -3.51 -7.66 -5.63
CA PHE A 10 -2.58 -8.24 -6.59
C PHE A 10 -3.38 -8.83 -7.74
N THR A 11 -3.40 -8.13 -8.88
CA THR A 11 -4.36 -8.34 -9.97
C THR A 11 -4.33 -9.76 -10.51
N ARG A 12 -3.13 -10.33 -10.71
CA ARG A 12 -2.90 -11.69 -11.20
C ARG A 12 -3.46 -12.78 -10.27
N LEU A 13 -3.48 -12.53 -8.96
CA LEU A 13 -3.90 -13.51 -7.97
C LEU A 13 -5.39 -13.41 -7.62
N PHE A 14 -5.97 -12.21 -7.70
CA PHE A 14 -7.35 -11.96 -7.23
C PHE A 14 -8.38 -12.84 -7.93
N GLY A 15 -8.28 -12.98 -9.26
CA GLY A 15 -9.26 -13.71 -10.08
C GLY A 15 -8.98 -15.20 -10.23
N ASN A 16 -7.84 -15.70 -9.77
CA ASN A 16 -7.45 -17.08 -9.98
C ASN A 16 -8.25 -18.04 -9.10
N ASP A 17 -8.99 -18.94 -9.71
CA ASP A 17 -9.87 -19.92 -9.04
C ASP A 17 -9.31 -21.36 -9.05
N ASN A 18 -8.07 -21.58 -9.52
CA ASN A 18 -7.47 -22.93 -9.54
C ASN A 18 -7.31 -23.48 -8.11
N PRO A 19 -7.98 -24.60 -7.75
CA PRO A 19 -7.91 -25.13 -6.40
C PRO A 19 -6.63 -25.93 -6.12
N HIS A 20 -5.81 -26.23 -7.13
CA HIS A 20 -4.64 -27.10 -7.04
C HIS A 20 -3.44 -26.51 -7.80
N PRO A 21 -2.95 -25.33 -7.43
CA PRO A 21 -1.76 -24.78 -8.05
C PRO A 21 -0.55 -25.67 -7.70
N VAL A 22 0.40 -25.74 -8.63
CA VAL A 22 1.64 -26.48 -8.44
C VAL A 22 2.82 -25.51 -8.34
N LYS A 23 3.78 -25.82 -7.47
CA LYS A 23 4.97 -25.00 -7.27
C LYS A 23 5.76 -24.83 -8.56
N GLY A 24 6.09 -23.57 -8.91
CA GLY A 24 6.78 -23.22 -10.15
C GLY A 24 5.98 -23.57 -11.41
N GLY A 25 4.65 -23.71 -11.31
CA GLY A 25 3.78 -24.02 -12.44
C GLY A 25 3.69 -22.90 -13.46
N THR A 26 3.42 -23.27 -14.71
CA THR A 26 3.16 -22.31 -15.80
C THR A 26 1.75 -21.71 -15.68
N ILE A 27 1.45 -20.70 -16.51
CA ILE A 27 0.11 -20.10 -16.56
C ILE A 27 -0.97 -21.13 -16.96
N GLU A 28 -0.63 -22.11 -17.80
CA GLU A 28 -1.54 -23.17 -18.23
C GLU A 28 -1.84 -24.15 -17.09
N GLN A 29 -0.87 -24.36 -16.20
CA GLN A 29 -1.03 -25.25 -15.03
C GLN A 29 -1.76 -24.54 -13.89
N ASN A 30 -1.37 -23.31 -13.58
CA ASN A 30 -1.82 -22.61 -12.37
C ASN A 30 -2.93 -21.58 -12.63
N GLY A 31 -3.07 -21.11 -13.86
CA GLY A 31 -4.00 -20.02 -14.17
C GLY A 31 -3.48 -18.64 -13.78
N SER A 32 -4.24 -17.63 -14.13
CA SER A 32 -4.02 -16.23 -13.76
C SER A 32 -5.36 -15.50 -13.67
N GLY A 33 -5.52 -14.66 -12.67
CA GLY A 33 -6.63 -13.71 -12.60
C GLY A 33 -6.61 -12.74 -13.78
N LYS A 34 -7.79 -12.23 -14.13
CA LYS A 34 -8.02 -11.34 -15.27
C LYS A 34 -8.60 -10.01 -14.85
N LEU A 35 -8.38 -8.97 -15.64
CA LEU A 35 -9.03 -7.66 -15.47
C LEU A 35 -10.57 -7.79 -15.47
N ALA A 36 -11.09 -8.79 -16.18
CA ALA A 36 -12.51 -9.09 -16.23
C ALA A 36 -13.08 -9.67 -14.93
N ASP A 37 -12.25 -10.23 -14.06
CA ASP A 37 -12.66 -10.78 -12.75
C ASP A 37 -13.11 -9.71 -11.76
N PHE A 38 -12.71 -8.48 -11.97
CA PHE A 38 -13.23 -7.32 -11.26
C PHE A 38 -14.60 -6.92 -11.81
N THR A 39 -15.55 -7.82 -11.67
CA THR A 39 -16.94 -7.61 -12.07
C THR A 39 -17.59 -6.48 -11.28
N PRO A 40 -18.72 -5.90 -11.73
CA PRO A 40 -19.49 -4.95 -10.93
C PRO A 40 -19.82 -5.48 -9.54
N LYS A 41 -20.04 -6.79 -9.38
CA LYS A 41 -20.33 -7.43 -8.10
C LYS A 41 -19.09 -7.48 -7.21
N ALA A 42 -17.92 -7.86 -7.76
CA ALA A 42 -16.65 -7.84 -7.03
C ALA A 42 -16.34 -6.42 -6.51
N LEU A 43 -16.45 -5.42 -7.39
CA LEU A 43 -16.22 -4.02 -7.02
C LEU A 43 -17.22 -3.51 -5.99
N ALA A 44 -18.48 -3.95 -6.05
CA ALA A 44 -19.48 -3.61 -5.04
C ALA A 44 -19.11 -4.19 -3.65
N GLN A 45 -18.56 -5.40 -3.57
CA GLN A 45 -18.08 -5.97 -2.31
C GLN A 45 -16.89 -5.19 -1.73
N ILE A 46 -15.92 -4.84 -2.57
CA ILE A 46 -14.78 -4.01 -2.17
C ILE A 46 -15.27 -2.63 -1.68
N ARG A 47 -16.20 -2.02 -2.40
CA ARG A 47 -16.81 -0.73 -1.99
C ARG A 47 -17.59 -0.85 -0.68
N GLN A 48 -18.34 -1.92 -0.49
CA GLN A 48 -19.13 -2.19 0.73
C GLN A 48 -18.23 -2.36 1.96
N MET A 49 -17.02 -2.91 1.78
CA MET A 49 -16.03 -3.01 2.86
C MET A 49 -15.56 -1.63 3.35
N GLY A 50 -15.74 -0.58 2.56
CA GLY A 50 -15.35 0.79 2.90
C GLY A 50 -14.26 1.38 2.00
N ALA A 51 -13.82 0.69 0.96
CA ALA A 51 -12.80 1.20 0.06
C ALA A 51 -13.28 2.42 -0.74
N THR A 52 -12.41 3.42 -0.89
CA THR A 52 -12.60 4.58 -1.77
C THR A 52 -11.77 4.48 -3.04
N HIS A 53 -10.71 3.70 -3.01
CA HIS A 53 -9.80 3.47 -4.14
C HIS A 53 -9.42 2.00 -4.19
N VAL A 54 -9.16 1.50 -5.40
CA VAL A 54 -8.51 0.20 -5.62
C VAL A 54 -7.14 0.45 -6.22
N TRP A 55 -6.10 -0.08 -5.58
CA TRP A 55 -4.77 -0.12 -6.16
C TRP A 55 -4.57 -1.48 -6.82
N TYR A 56 -4.56 -1.47 -8.16
CA TYR A 56 -4.32 -2.65 -8.98
C TYR A 56 -2.82 -2.86 -9.17
N THR A 57 -2.22 -3.71 -8.35
CA THR A 57 -0.79 -4.05 -8.44
C THR A 57 -0.51 -4.96 -9.63
N GLY A 58 0.54 -4.62 -10.39
CA GLY A 58 1.07 -5.47 -11.46
C GLY A 58 0.31 -5.40 -12.78
N VAL A 59 -0.29 -4.25 -13.13
CA VAL A 59 -1.05 -4.11 -14.39
C VAL A 59 -0.19 -3.75 -15.60
N ILE A 60 0.92 -3.03 -15.40
CA ILE A 60 1.82 -2.66 -16.50
C ILE A 60 2.64 -3.89 -16.93
N ALA A 61 2.85 -4.05 -18.24
CA ALA A 61 3.55 -5.18 -18.82
C ALA A 61 4.97 -5.35 -18.22
N HIS A 62 5.20 -6.49 -17.59
CA HIS A 62 6.47 -6.86 -16.98
C HIS A 62 7.04 -8.15 -17.60
N ALA A 63 8.31 -8.42 -17.33
CA ALA A 63 8.98 -9.61 -17.85
C ALA A 63 8.40 -10.88 -17.22
N SER A 64 8.00 -11.84 -18.03
CA SER A 64 7.52 -13.17 -17.63
C SER A 64 8.13 -14.26 -18.50
N GLN A 65 7.98 -15.53 -18.08
CA GLN A 65 8.40 -16.68 -18.88
C GLN A 65 7.29 -17.21 -19.81
N THR A 66 6.11 -16.60 -19.80
CA THR A 66 5.00 -17.00 -20.67
C THR A 66 5.22 -16.50 -22.08
N ASP A 67 4.97 -17.36 -23.05
CA ASP A 67 5.19 -17.07 -24.47
C ASP A 67 3.97 -16.39 -25.10
N TYR A 68 4.14 -15.14 -25.49
CA TYR A 68 3.16 -14.34 -26.23
C TYR A 68 3.65 -13.92 -27.61
N THR A 69 4.66 -14.63 -28.17
CA THR A 69 5.22 -14.32 -29.50
C THR A 69 4.18 -14.42 -30.62
N ALA A 70 3.18 -15.28 -30.47
CA ALA A 70 2.03 -15.36 -31.40
C ALA A 70 1.22 -14.04 -31.50
N PHE A 71 1.37 -13.14 -30.49
CA PHE A 71 0.74 -11.81 -30.47
C PHE A 71 1.75 -10.68 -30.73
N GLY A 72 2.97 -11.02 -31.21
CA GLY A 72 4.02 -10.06 -31.49
C GLY A 72 4.76 -9.51 -30.26
N LEU A 73 4.56 -10.11 -29.09
CA LEU A 73 5.26 -9.72 -27.86
C LEU A 73 6.55 -10.55 -27.71
N PRO A 74 7.72 -9.92 -27.42
CA PRO A 74 8.97 -10.65 -27.32
C PRO A 74 8.98 -11.58 -26.09
N LEU A 75 9.57 -12.77 -26.24
CA LEU A 75 9.83 -13.69 -25.15
C LEU A 75 10.99 -13.17 -24.30
N ASN A 76 10.82 -13.20 -22.99
CA ASN A 76 11.89 -12.91 -22.05
C ASN A 76 12.70 -14.17 -21.73
N HIS A 77 14.01 -14.00 -21.57
CA HIS A 77 14.90 -15.11 -21.26
C HIS A 77 14.76 -15.52 -19.78
N PRO A 78 14.52 -16.82 -19.46
CA PRO A 78 14.26 -17.27 -18.09
C PRO A 78 15.33 -16.90 -17.07
N ALA A 79 16.60 -16.82 -17.47
CA ALA A 79 17.71 -16.47 -16.58
C ALA A 79 17.65 -15.03 -16.03
N VAL A 80 16.81 -14.17 -16.59
CA VAL A 80 16.62 -12.78 -16.16
C VAL A 80 15.15 -12.48 -15.84
N VAL A 81 14.41 -13.49 -15.39
CA VAL A 81 13.03 -13.40 -14.90
C VAL A 81 12.93 -14.15 -13.58
N LYS A 82 12.49 -13.51 -12.50
CA LYS A 82 12.21 -14.17 -11.22
C LYS A 82 10.86 -14.87 -11.26
N GLY A 83 10.83 -16.16 -10.92
CA GLY A 83 9.61 -16.98 -10.99
C GLY A 83 9.12 -17.20 -12.42
N LYS A 84 7.93 -17.78 -12.59
CA LYS A 84 7.33 -18.01 -13.91
C LYS A 84 6.56 -16.81 -14.43
N ALA A 85 5.83 -16.14 -13.56
CA ALA A 85 5.03 -14.97 -13.90
C ALA A 85 5.84 -13.66 -13.89
N GLY A 86 7.04 -13.68 -13.32
CA GLY A 86 7.92 -12.52 -13.22
C GLY A 86 7.53 -11.51 -12.17
N SER A 87 8.49 -10.64 -11.83
CA SER A 87 8.26 -9.53 -10.93
C SER A 87 7.38 -8.46 -11.59
N PRO A 88 6.30 -8.00 -10.94
CA PRO A 88 5.49 -6.90 -11.45
C PRO A 88 6.27 -5.57 -11.53
N TYR A 89 7.44 -5.53 -10.93
CA TYR A 89 8.35 -4.37 -10.91
C TYR A 89 9.49 -4.47 -11.93
N ALA A 90 9.62 -5.58 -12.64
CA ALA A 90 10.53 -5.70 -13.78
C ALA A 90 9.79 -5.32 -15.08
N ILE A 91 9.50 -4.02 -15.25
CA ILE A 91 8.71 -3.51 -16.37
C ILE A 91 9.39 -3.81 -17.68
N ARG A 92 8.69 -4.48 -18.58
CA ARG A 92 9.14 -4.80 -19.94
C ARG A 92 8.72 -3.74 -20.96
N ASP A 93 7.53 -3.16 -20.76
CA ASP A 93 6.97 -2.13 -21.63
C ASP A 93 6.09 -1.19 -20.81
N TYR A 94 6.49 0.06 -20.67
CA TYR A 94 5.71 1.04 -19.90
C TYR A 94 4.39 1.47 -20.55
N TYR A 95 4.20 1.21 -21.85
CA TYR A 95 3.03 1.66 -22.59
C TYR A 95 1.99 0.56 -22.76
N ASP A 96 2.20 -0.60 -22.14
CA ASP A 96 1.39 -1.79 -22.34
C ASP A 96 0.84 -2.36 -21.03
N ILE A 97 -0.22 -3.15 -21.17
CA ILE A 97 -0.80 -3.94 -20.10
C ILE A 97 -0.21 -5.35 -20.14
N ASP A 98 -0.01 -5.92 -18.96
CA ASP A 98 0.46 -7.30 -18.83
C ASP A 98 -0.52 -8.26 -19.54
N PRO A 99 -0.04 -9.05 -20.52
CA PRO A 99 -0.89 -9.94 -21.30
C PRO A 99 -1.53 -11.06 -20.48
N ASP A 100 -0.92 -11.46 -19.35
CA ASP A 100 -1.47 -12.46 -18.44
C ASP A 100 -2.84 -12.05 -17.89
N LEU A 101 -3.09 -10.75 -17.78
CA LEU A 101 -4.31 -10.19 -17.19
C LEU A 101 -5.47 -10.05 -18.16
N ALA A 102 -5.22 -10.19 -19.46
CA ALA A 102 -6.26 -10.05 -20.48
C ALA A 102 -6.99 -11.38 -20.75
N VAL A 103 -8.28 -11.29 -21.04
CA VAL A 103 -9.04 -12.40 -21.63
C VAL A 103 -8.69 -12.51 -23.11
N ASN A 104 -8.57 -11.37 -23.80
CA ASN A 104 -8.13 -11.28 -25.19
C ASN A 104 -6.86 -10.43 -25.28
N VAL A 105 -5.70 -11.06 -25.46
CA VAL A 105 -4.40 -10.39 -25.46
C VAL A 105 -4.32 -9.17 -26.40
N PRO A 106 -4.81 -9.21 -27.65
CA PRO A 106 -4.87 -8.03 -28.53
C PRO A 106 -5.68 -6.85 -27.99
N ASP A 107 -6.66 -7.09 -27.13
CA ASP A 107 -7.53 -6.06 -26.57
C ASP A 107 -7.15 -5.64 -25.13
N ARG A 108 -6.00 -6.09 -24.60
CA ARG A 108 -5.58 -5.90 -23.18
C ARG A 108 -5.68 -4.46 -22.68
N MET A 109 -5.28 -3.48 -23.48
CA MET A 109 -5.42 -2.06 -23.12
C MET A 109 -6.90 -1.64 -23.00
N LYS A 110 -7.75 -2.08 -23.94
CA LYS A 110 -9.19 -1.80 -23.87
C LYS A 110 -9.85 -2.50 -22.67
N GLU A 111 -9.38 -3.68 -22.30
CA GLU A 111 -9.85 -4.37 -21.09
C GLU A 111 -9.50 -3.60 -19.82
N PHE A 112 -8.29 -3.02 -19.77
CA PHE A 112 -7.87 -2.13 -18.67
C PHE A 112 -8.73 -0.85 -18.63
N GLU A 113 -8.92 -0.17 -19.75
CA GLU A 113 -9.78 1.04 -19.82
C GLU A 113 -11.21 0.73 -19.36
N LYS A 114 -11.74 -0.45 -19.71
CA LYS A 114 -13.04 -0.93 -19.20
C LYS A 114 -13.01 -1.20 -17.69
N LEU A 115 -11.87 -1.68 -17.14
CA LEU A 115 -11.72 -1.86 -15.69
C LEU A 115 -11.75 -0.51 -14.98
N VAL A 116 -11.01 0.49 -15.47
CA VAL A 116 -11.05 1.86 -14.92
C VAL A 116 -12.47 2.40 -14.89
N ALA A 117 -13.17 2.34 -16.02
CA ALA A 117 -14.56 2.79 -16.11
C ALA A 117 -15.52 2.04 -15.16
N ARG A 118 -15.34 0.73 -14.97
CA ARG A 118 -16.15 -0.07 -14.03
C ARG A 118 -15.86 0.32 -12.58
N THR A 119 -14.61 0.57 -12.24
CA THR A 119 -14.20 0.97 -10.88
C THR A 119 -14.78 2.35 -10.55
N HIS A 120 -14.71 3.31 -11.47
CA HIS A 120 -15.35 4.62 -11.32
C HIS A 120 -16.88 4.49 -11.17
N LYS A 121 -17.51 3.63 -11.97
CA LYS A 121 -18.96 3.37 -11.86
C LYS A 121 -19.34 2.78 -10.50
N ALA A 122 -18.45 2.04 -9.86
CA ALA A 122 -18.62 1.55 -8.50
C ALA A 122 -18.36 2.62 -7.42
N GLY A 123 -18.00 3.84 -7.78
CA GLY A 123 -17.73 4.97 -6.88
C GLY A 123 -16.35 4.88 -6.21
N MET A 124 -15.37 4.30 -6.87
CA MET A 124 -13.99 4.18 -6.38
C MET A 124 -13.00 4.70 -7.41
N GLY A 125 -11.89 5.30 -6.92
CA GLY A 125 -10.76 5.69 -7.75
C GLY A 125 -9.83 4.51 -8.06
N VAL A 126 -8.98 4.69 -9.07
CA VAL A 126 -8.02 3.70 -9.56
C VAL A 126 -6.60 4.17 -9.31
N ILE A 127 -5.81 3.35 -8.63
CA ILE A 127 -4.37 3.55 -8.43
C ILE A 127 -3.62 2.42 -9.14
N ILE A 128 -2.51 2.75 -9.81
CA ILE A 128 -1.59 1.78 -10.38
C ILE A 128 -0.16 2.04 -9.92
N ASP A 129 0.72 1.03 -10.05
CA ASP A 129 2.14 1.22 -9.81
C ASP A 129 2.78 2.05 -10.93
N PHE A 130 3.70 2.94 -10.54
CA PHE A 130 4.70 3.53 -11.41
C PHE A 130 6.07 3.11 -10.87
N VAL A 131 6.87 2.46 -11.69
CA VAL A 131 8.19 1.93 -11.32
C VAL A 131 9.28 2.83 -11.91
N PRO A 132 9.76 3.86 -11.17
CA PRO A 132 10.65 4.85 -11.75
C PRO A 132 12.14 4.50 -11.69
N ASN A 133 12.54 3.61 -10.74
CA ASN A 133 13.95 3.38 -10.44
C ASN A 133 14.63 2.42 -11.41
N HIS A 134 13.89 1.47 -11.99
CA HIS A 134 14.44 0.37 -12.80
C HIS A 134 13.42 -0.17 -13.80
N VAL A 135 13.89 -0.97 -14.74
CA VAL A 135 13.08 -1.73 -15.71
C VAL A 135 13.63 -3.16 -15.83
N ALA A 136 12.93 -4.04 -16.55
CA ALA A 136 13.45 -5.37 -16.89
C ALA A 136 14.75 -5.27 -17.72
N ARG A 137 15.65 -6.26 -17.62
CA ARG A 137 16.89 -6.28 -18.41
C ARG A 137 16.63 -6.28 -19.90
N GLN A 138 15.57 -6.94 -20.32
CA GLN A 138 15.14 -6.99 -21.72
C GLN A 138 14.00 -6.00 -22.00
N TYR A 139 14.04 -4.82 -21.37
CA TYR A 139 13.07 -3.76 -21.63
C TYR A 139 13.05 -3.41 -23.12
N HIS A 140 11.87 -3.43 -23.69
CA HIS A 140 11.60 -2.95 -25.04
C HIS A 140 10.10 -2.71 -25.22
N SER A 141 9.72 -1.50 -25.60
CA SER A 141 8.33 -1.19 -25.90
C SER A 141 7.96 -1.59 -27.33
N VAL A 142 6.90 -2.37 -27.46
CA VAL A 142 6.32 -2.77 -28.77
C VAL A 142 5.10 -1.94 -29.13
N VAL A 143 4.54 -1.18 -28.18
CA VAL A 143 3.31 -0.39 -28.37
C VAL A 143 3.47 1.08 -28.01
N ALA A 144 4.72 1.56 -27.88
CA ALA A 144 4.98 2.97 -27.62
C ALA A 144 4.26 3.86 -28.65
N PRO A 145 3.72 5.03 -28.23
CA PRO A 145 3.14 6.00 -29.15
C PRO A 145 4.10 6.40 -30.28
N ALA A 146 3.57 6.71 -31.45
CA ALA A 146 4.38 7.08 -32.61
C ALA A 146 5.29 8.27 -32.29
N GLY A 147 6.59 8.14 -32.63
CA GLY A 147 7.60 9.15 -32.37
C GLY A 147 8.26 9.10 -30.99
N VAL A 148 7.79 8.24 -30.08
CA VAL A 148 8.46 8.01 -28.81
C VAL A 148 9.72 7.19 -29.01
N ARG A 149 10.85 7.70 -28.50
CA ARG A 149 12.14 7.00 -28.48
C ARG A 149 12.19 6.12 -27.23
N ASP A 150 12.52 4.84 -27.41
CA ASP A 150 12.55 3.88 -26.31
C ASP A 150 13.71 4.15 -25.32
N LEU A 151 13.59 3.66 -24.10
CA LEU A 151 14.68 3.75 -23.12
C LEU A 151 15.91 3.01 -23.62
N GLY A 152 17.07 3.67 -23.52
CA GLY A 152 18.36 3.13 -23.94
C GLY A 152 18.62 3.15 -25.45
N GLN A 153 17.64 3.55 -26.26
CA GLN A 153 17.77 3.52 -27.72
C GLN A 153 18.88 4.44 -28.24
N ASP A 154 19.14 5.54 -27.56
CA ASP A 154 20.12 6.56 -27.95
C ASP A 154 21.34 6.58 -27.03
N ASP A 155 21.49 5.60 -26.14
CA ASP A 155 22.57 5.55 -25.16
C ASP A 155 23.94 5.27 -25.81
N ASP A 156 24.98 6.00 -25.38
CA ASP A 156 26.38 5.67 -25.64
C ASP A 156 26.82 4.58 -24.65
N THR A 157 26.84 3.35 -25.12
CA THR A 157 27.16 2.16 -24.31
C THR A 157 28.66 2.00 -24.00
N ASP A 158 29.52 2.81 -24.62
CA ASP A 158 30.97 2.85 -24.36
C ASP A 158 31.31 3.71 -23.12
N LYS A 159 30.31 4.36 -22.54
CA LYS A 159 30.43 5.19 -21.33
C LYS A 159 29.69 4.57 -20.16
N ALA A 160 30.37 4.47 -19.01
CA ALA A 160 29.74 3.98 -17.79
C ALA A 160 28.62 4.91 -17.30
N PHE A 161 28.81 6.21 -17.45
CA PHE A 161 27.85 7.26 -17.16
C PHE A 161 27.93 8.39 -18.21
N LEU A 162 26.77 8.82 -18.66
CA LEU A 162 26.54 10.12 -19.30
C LEU A 162 25.19 10.64 -18.80
N PRO A 163 25.03 11.96 -18.57
CA PRO A 163 23.78 12.51 -18.04
C PRO A 163 22.51 12.17 -18.85
N ASN A 164 22.66 12.01 -20.17
CA ASN A 164 21.57 11.72 -21.10
C ASN A 164 21.41 10.24 -21.46
N ASN A 165 22.32 9.35 -21.01
CA ASN A 165 22.06 7.91 -21.09
C ASN A 165 20.89 7.53 -20.15
N ASN A 166 20.05 6.62 -20.61
CA ASN A 166 18.94 6.14 -19.78
C ASN A 166 19.38 5.06 -18.77
N PHE A 167 20.51 4.40 -19.03
CA PHE A 167 21.06 3.35 -18.17
C PHE A 167 22.53 3.64 -17.77
N TYR A 168 22.97 2.93 -16.74
CA TYR A 168 24.39 2.84 -16.36
C TYR A 168 24.98 1.57 -16.95
N TYR A 169 26.13 1.71 -17.64
CA TYR A 169 26.81 0.59 -18.29
C TYR A 169 28.09 0.19 -17.57
N VAL A 170 28.56 -1.04 -17.84
CA VAL A 170 29.90 -1.52 -17.48
C VAL A 170 30.65 -1.78 -18.79
N PRO A 171 31.29 -0.75 -19.38
CA PRO A 171 31.85 -0.84 -20.73
C PRO A 171 32.83 -2.00 -20.90
N GLY A 172 32.67 -2.74 -22.01
CA GLY A 172 33.54 -3.87 -22.35
C GLY A 172 33.42 -5.09 -21.46
N LYS A 173 32.43 -5.14 -20.53
CA LYS A 173 32.17 -6.29 -19.67
C LYS A 173 30.81 -6.89 -20.00
N ALA A 174 30.76 -8.23 -20.14
CA ALA A 174 29.52 -8.95 -20.29
C ALA A 174 28.83 -9.14 -18.92
N PHE A 175 27.52 -9.23 -18.92
CA PHE A 175 26.75 -9.67 -17.76
C PHE A 175 27.14 -11.11 -17.39
N ALA A 176 27.64 -11.31 -16.19
CA ALA A 176 28.15 -12.59 -15.68
C ALA A 176 27.77 -12.75 -14.19
N PRO A 177 26.48 -13.01 -13.89
CA PRO A 177 26.01 -13.18 -12.52
C PRO A 177 26.62 -14.40 -11.85
N SER A 178 26.41 -14.54 -10.55
CA SER A 178 26.92 -15.69 -9.76
C SER A 178 26.20 -17.02 -10.01
N PHE A 179 25.28 -17.05 -10.97
CA PHE A 179 24.46 -18.22 -11.36
C PHE A 179 24.50 -18.44 -12.88
N ALA A 180 24.02 -19.61 -13.33
CA ALA A 180 23.99 -19.94 -14.76
C ALA A 180 23.00 -19.06 -15.53
N THR A 181 23.42 -18.58 -16.71
CA THR A 181 22.59 -17.73 -17.57
C THR A 181 21.95 -18.48 -18.73
N ASP A 182 22.24 -19.77 -18.90
CA ASP A 182 21.66 -20.66 -19.91
C ASP A 182 21.61 -20.06 -21.33
N GLY A 183 22.68 -19.33 -21.69
CA GLY A 183 22.84 -18.70 -23.00
C GLY A 183 22.35 -17.26 -23.09
N TYR A 184 21.81 -16.66 -22.01
CA TYR A 184 21.57 -15.23 -21.99
C TYR A 184 22.86 -14.42 -22.12
N SER A 185 22.87 -13.43 -22.96
CA SER A 185 24.02 -12.55 -23.22
C SER A 185 23.61 -11.10 -23.21
N GLU A 186 24.34 -10.29 -22.45
CA GLU A 186 24.21 -8.83 -22.40
C GLU A 186 25.61 -8.21 -22.41
N LEU A 187 25.93 -7.44 -23.44
CA LEU A 187 27.23 -6.75 -23.58
C LEU A 187 26.99 -5.35 -24.17
N PRO A 188 27.44 -4.28 -23.47
CA PRO A 188 27.97 -4.27 -22.13
C PRO A 188 26.88 -4.58 -21.08
N ALA A 189 27.30 -5.08 -19.92
CA ALA A 189 26.41 -5.26 -18.79
C ALA A 189 25.88 -3.90 -18.30
N LYS A 190 24.65 -3.90 -17.76
CA LYS A 190 24.03 -2.74 -17.12
C LYS A 190 23.97 -2.92 -15.60
N ALA A 191 24.02 -1.83 -14.86
CA ALA A 191 23.82 -1.85 -13.41
C ALA A 191 22.43 -2.39 -13.05
N THR A 192 22.32 -3.16 -11.96
CA THR A 192 21.03 -3.67 -11.46
C THR A 192 20.22 -2.59 -10.73
N GLY A 193 18.92 -2.77 -10.62
CA GLY A 193 18.01 -1.82 -10.00
C GLY A 193 18.32 -1.47 -8.54
N ASN A 194 18.99 -2.36 -7.81
CA ASN A 194 19.43 -2.15 -6.42
C ASN A 194 20.80 -1.48 -6.28
N ASP A 195 21.20 -0.64 -7.24
CA ASP A 195 22.45 0.12 -7.22
C ASP A 195 23.72 -0.75 -7.25
N HIS A 196 23.64 -1.93 -7.86
CA HIS A 196 24.80 -2.79 -8.06
C HIS A 196 25.46 -2.51 -9.41
N PHE A 197 26.55 -1.71 -9.40
CA PHE A 197 27.26 -1.22 -10.60
C PHE A 197 28.37 -2.19 -11.09
N SER A 198 28.19 -3.50 -10.88
CA SER A 198 29.11 -4.54 -11.33
C SER A 198 28.42 -5.45 -12.35
N PRO A 199 29.18 -6.09 -13.28
CA PRO A 199 28.60 -7.08 -14.18
C PRO A 199 28.28 -8.43 -13.51
N HIS A 200 28.54 -8.57 -12.20
CA HIS A 200 28.44 -9.83 -11.43
C HIS A 200 27.41 -9.78 -10.30
N PRO A 201 26.11 -9.52 -10.56
CA PRO A 201 25.11 -9.57 -9.51
C PRO A 201 24.93 -11.01 -8.97
N GLY A 202 24.53 -11.10 -7.69
CA GLY A 202 24.16 -12.35 -7.05
C GLY A 202 22.66 -12.65 -7.16
N MET A 203 22.25 -13.83 -6.68
CA MET A 203 20.84 -14.24 -6.64
C MET A 203 19.95 -13.31 -5.76
N ASN A 204 20.55 -12.66 -4.77
CA ASN A 204 19.85 -11.73 -3.87
C ASN A 204 19.81 -10.30 -4.39
N ASP A 205 20.55 -9.99 -5.47
CA ASP A 205 20.42 -8.73 -6.17
C ASP A 205 19.17 -8.73 -7.04
N TRP A 206 18.75 -7.54 -7.48
CA TRP A 206 17.63 -7.42 -8.43
C TRP A 206 18.11 -7.69 -9.86
N TYR A 207 18.72 -8.87 -10.05
CA TYR A 207 19.43 -9.25 -11.28
C TYR A 207 18.55 -9.23 -12.53
N GLU A 208 17.25 -9.35 -12.38
CA GLU A 208 16.25 -9.28 -13.45
C GLU A 208 16.00 -7.84 -13.93
N THR A 209 16.53 -6.85 -13.22
CA THR A 209 16.29 -5.43 -13.48
C THR A 209 17.56 -4.67 -13.88
N VAL A 210 17.39 -3.52 -14.51
CA VAL A 210 18.44 -2.54 -14.82
C VAL A 210 18.06 -1.18 -14.28
N LYS A 211 19.02 -0.47 -13.68
CA LYS A 211 18.83 0.84 -13.09
C LYS A 211 18.65 1.92 -14.15
N LEU A 212 17.66 2.79 -13.94
CA LEU A 212 17.47 4.01 -14.73
C LEU A 212 18.38 5.14 -14.26
N ASN A 213 18.93 5.88 -15.21
CA ASN A 213 19.83 6.99 -14.97
C ASN A 213 19.08 8.32 -15.02
N TYR A 214 18.97 8.96 -13.88
CA TYR A 214 18.35 10.29 -13.73
C TYR A 214 19.39 11.43 -13.74
N GLY A 215 20.59 11.22 -14.26
CA GLY A 215 21.64 12.22 -14.29
C GLY A 215 22.47 12.32 -13.01
N VAL A 216 22.51 11.24 -12.21
CA VAL A 216 23.35 11.13 -11.01
C VAL A 216 24.53 10.23 -11.29
N ASP A 217 25.76 10.76 -11.19
CA ASP A 217 26.99 9.99 -11.36
C ASP A 217 27.36 9.26 -10.06
N TYR A 218 26.79 8.06 -9.87
CA TYR A 218 27.04 7.26 -8.66
C TYR A 218 28.53 6.87 -8.50
N MET A 219 29.26 6.69 -9.59
CA MET A 219 30.68 6.32 -9.57
C MET A 219 31.59 7.55 -9.46
N GLY A 220 31.09 8.73 -9.83
CA GLY A 220 31.76 10.03 -9.70
C GLY A 220 31.35 10.83 -8.48
N GLY A 221 31.15 10.17 -7.34
CA GLY A 221 30.84 10.84 -6.07
C GLY A 221 29.41 11.35 -5.94
N LYS A 222 28.47 10.78 -6.68
CA LYS A 222 27.05 11.15 -6.73
C LYS A 222 26.81 12.59 -7.22
N ALA A 223 27.68 13.08 -8.11
CA ALA A 223 27.48 14.37 -8.75
C ALA A 223 26.17 14.40 -9.54
N CYS A 224 25.38 15.46 -9.36
CA CYS A 224 24.09 15.63 -10.03
C CYS A 224 24.25 16.49 -11.28
N HIS A 225 23.72 16.00 -12.41
CA HIS A 225 23.76 16.64 -13.72
C HIS A 225 22.33 16.85 -14.24
N PHE A 226 21.62 17.84 -13.69
CA PHE A 226 20.21 18.10 -13.96
C PHE A 226 19.97 19.31 -14.90
N ASN A 227 21.06 19.93 -15.42
CA ASN A 227 20.97 21.03 -16.37
C ASN A 227 21.97 20.80 -17.51
N PRO A 228 21.52 20.52 -18.75
CA PRO A 228 20.10 20.40 -19.13
C PRO A 228 19.38 19.23 -18.43
N VAL A 229 18.05 19.28 -18.44
CA VAL A 229 17.22 18.19 -17.88
C VAL A 229 17.56 16.87 -18.59
N PRO A 230 17.87 15.78 -17.86
CA PRO A 230 18.21 14.50 -18.45
C PRO A 230 17.09 13.91 -19.32
N ASP A 231 17.45 13.19 -20.37
CA ASP A 231 16.50 12.55 -21.28
C ASP A 231 15.52 11.60 -20.56
N THR A 232 16.03 10.86 -19.58
CA THR A 232 15.19 9.97 -18.75
C THR A 232 14.03 10.70 -18.09
N TRP A 233 14.22 11.96 -17.64
CA TRP A 233 13.13 12.71 -17.02
C TRP A 233 11.99 12.98 -17.98
N HIS A 234 12.31 13.35 -19.23
CA HIS A 234 11.31 13.60 -20.27
C HIS A 234 10.55 12.33 -20.63
N LYS A 235 11.24 11.20 -20.75
CA LYS A 235 10.63 9.91 -21.03
C LYS A 235 9.70 9.46 -19.89
N MET A 236 10.16 9.57 -18.64
CA MET A 236 9.36 9.19 -17.48
C MET A 236 8.15 10.12 -17.26
N LEU A 237 8.30 11.42 -17.52
CA LEU A 237 7.14 12.33 -17.53
C LEU A 237 6.12 11.94 -18.60
N HIS A 238 6.59 11.58 -19.80
CA HIS A 238 5.70 11.14 -20.88
C HIS A 238 4.92 9.88 -20.48
N ILE A 239 5.58 8.92 -19.81
CA ILE A 239 4.94 7.70 -19.29
C ILE A 239 3.87 8.06 -18.24
N LEU A 240 4.18 8.94 -17.29
CA LEU A 240 3.21 9.41 -16.29
C LEU A 240 1.98 10.04 -16.94
N LEU A 241 2.17 10.91 -17.92
CA LEU A 241 1.08 11.55 -18.66
C LEU A 241 0.26 10.54 -19.47
N TYR A 242 0.93 9.58 -20.14
CA TYR A 242 0.26 8.51 -20.88
C TYR A 242 -0.74 7.72 -20.01
N TRP A 243 -0.32 7.34 -18.79
CA TRP A 243 -1.20 6.62 -17.86
C TRP A 243 -2.26 7.52 -17.23
N ALA A 244 -1.93 8.77 -16.92
CA ALA A 244 -2.90 9.75 -16.43
C ALA A 244 -4.03 9.98 -17.46
N ASP A 245 -3.72 10.01 -18.76
CA ASP A 245 -4.68 10.10 -19.86
C ASP A 245 -5.64 8.88 -19.93
N LYS A 246 -5.26 7.74 -19.33
CA LYS A 246 -6.14 6.57 -19.15
C LYS A 246 -7.15 6.74 -18.01
N GLN A 247 -7.23 7.95 -17.43
CA GLN A 247 -8.18 8.33 -16.37
C GLN A 247 -7.98 7.54 -15.06
N ILE A 248 -6.76 7.15 -14.75
CA ILE A 248 -6.43 6.68 -13.41
C ILE A 248 -6.42 7.85 -12.43
N ASP A 249 -6.64 7.58 -11.14
CA ASP A 249 -6.74 8.59 -10.09
C ASP A 249 -5.47 8.74 -9.27
N GLY A 250 -4.53 7.82 -9.40
CA GLY A 250 -3.27 7.92 -8.68
C GLY A 250 -2.21 6.92 -9.10
N PHE A 251 -0.98 7.26 -8.70
CA PHE A 251 0.19 6.41 -8.82
C PHE A 251 0.74 6.03 -7.45
N ARG A 252 1.05 4.75 -7.26
CA ARG A 252 2.00 4.31 -6.24
C ARG A 252 3.37 4.22 -6.89
N CYS A 253 4.30 5.04 -6.42
CA CYS A 253 5.64 5.14 -6.99
C CYS A 253 6.59 4.21 -6.24
N ASP A 254 6.99 3.15 -6.93
CA ASP A 254 7.89 2.11 -6.42
C ASP A 254 9.28 2.68 -6.14
N MET A 255 9.87 2.34 -4.99
CA MET A 255 11.21 2.75 -4.59
C MET A 255 11.51 4.24 -4.89
N ALA A 256 10.55 5.11 -4.64
CA ALA A 256 10.64 6.54 -4.99
C ALA A 256 11.86 7.22 -4.38
N GLU A 257 12.34 6.76 -3.21
CA GLU A 257 13.53 7.31 -2.55
C GLU A 257 14.84 7.00 -3.27
N MET A 258 14.86 6.05 -4.22
CA MET A 258 16.02 5.77 -5.07
C MET A 258 16.09 6.68 -6.32
N VAL A 259 15.09 7.54 -6.50
CA VAL A 259 15.00 8.52 -7.59
C VAL A 259 15.17 9.93 -7.02
N PRO A 260 16.00 10.80 -7.64
CA PRO A 260 16.25 12.14 -7.09
C PRO A 260 14.97 12.93 -6.85
N VAL A 261 14.84 13.58 -5.69
CA VAL A 261 13.70 14.44 -5.36
C VAL A 261 13.49 15.54 -6.41
N ALA A 262 14.58 16.04 -7.00
CA ALA A 262 14.52 17.04 -8.06
C ALA A 262 13.71 16.58 -9.29
N PHE A 263 13.73 15.29 -9.63
CA PHE A 263 12.86 14.75 -10.68
C PHE A 263 11.38 14.88 -10.29
N TRP A 264 11.01 14.48 -9.08
CA TRP A 264 9.63 14.55 -8.59
C TRP A 264 9.13 15.99 -8.52
N GLN A 265 9.96 16.89 -8.00
CA GLN A 265 9.69 18.33 -7.95
C GLN A 265 9.42 18.92 -9.35
N TRP A 266 10.09 18.39 -10.37
CA TRP A 266 9.92 18.82 -11.76
C TRP A 266 8.74 18.13 -12.45
N ALA A 267 8.51 16.83 -12.23
CA ALA A 267 7.54 16.02 -12.96
C ALA A 267 6.10 16.16 -12.41
N ILE A 268 5.91 16.02 -11.09
CA ILE A 268 4.57 15.98 -10.48
C ILE A 268 3.73 17.24 -10.78
N PRO A 269 4.27 18.48 -10.70
CA PRO A 269 3.50 19.65 -11.07
C PRO A 269 3.04 19.67 -12.53
N GLN A 270 3.85 19.12 -13.45
CA GLN A 270 3.50 19.05 -14.87
C GLN A 270 2.38 18.05 -15.14
N VAL A 271 2.37 16.90 -14.44
CA VAL A 271 1.26 15.95 -14.50
C VAL A 271 -0.01 16.59 -13.95
N ARG A 272 0.06 17.24 -12.77
CA ARG A 272 -1.08 17.91 -12.15
C ARG A 272 -1.63 19.09 -12.93
N ALA A 273 -0.81 19.74 -13.74
CA ALA A 273 -1.27 20.83 -14.61
C ALA A 273 -2.31 20.32 -15.65
N GLN A 274 -2.21 19.06 -16.05
CA GLN A 274 -3.12 18.41 -17.00
C GLN A 274 -4.18 17.54 -16.29
N HIS A 275 -3.82 16.94 -15.14
CA HIS A 275 -4.65 16.04 -14.34
C HIS A 275 -4.68 16.48 -12.87
N PRO A 276 -5.43 17.56 -12.50
CA PRO A 276 -5.33 18.22 -11.19
C PRO A 276 -5.68 17.33 -9.99
N GLY A 277 -6.48 16.29 -10.20
CA GLY A 277 -6.96 15.41 -9.12
C GLY A 277 -6.06 14.18 -8.86
N ILE A 278 -5.00 14.01 -9.65
CA ILE A 278 -4.19 12.78 -9.56
C ILE A 278 -3.33 12.76 -8.29
N VAL A 279 -3.35 11.62 -7.60
CA VAL A 279 -2.66 11.39 -6.32
C VAL A 279 -1.33 10.68 -6.55
N PHE A 280 -0.29 11.10 -5.82
CA PHE A 280 1.02 10.44 -5.83
C PHE A 280 1.34 9.89 -4.45
N ILE A 281 1.55 8.58 -4.37
CA ILE A 281 1.94 7.84 -3.17
C ILE A 281 3.37 7.33 -3.37
N ALA A 282 4.28 7.65 -2.45
CA ALA A 282 5.67 7.22 -2.55
C ALA A 282 6.01 6.12 -1.55
N GLU A 283 6.78 5.17 -2.02
CA GLU A 283 7.52 4.25 -1.19
C GLU A 283 8.83 4.91 -0.77
N VAL A 284 8.89 5.34 0.49
CA VAL A 284 10.05 5.96 1.13
C VAL A 284 10.21 5.35 2.51
N TYR A 285 11.37 4.77 2.81
CA TYR A 285 11.63 4.09 4.07
C TYR A 285 12.54 4.87 5.02
N ASN A 286 13.26 5.89 4.53
CA ASN A 286 14.10 6.74 5.38
C ASN A 286 13.27 7.88 6.00
N PRO A 287 13.00 7.87 7.33
CA PRO A 287 12.21 8.93 7.96
C PRO A 287 12.84 10.32 7.85
N ALA A 288 14.17 10.41 7.70
CA ALA A 288 14.87 11.68 7.52
C ALA A 288 14.49 12.36 6.18
N GLU A 289 14.07 11.58 5.19
CA GLU A 289 13.69 12.07 3.86
C GLU A 289 12.20 12.39 3.72
N TYR A 290 11.32 11.97 4.66
CA TYR A 290 9.87 12.12 4.52
C TYR A 290 9.46 13.55 4.16
N ARG A 291 9.96 14.56 4.89
CA ARG A 291 9.63 15.98 4.64
C ARG A 291 10.09 16.44 3.27
N HIS A 292 11.26 15.96 2.82
CA HIS A 292 11.84 16.29 1.53
C HIS A 292 10.97 15.76 0.38
N TYR A 293 10.52 14.49 0.46
CA TYR A 293 9.63 13.92 -0.56
C TYR A 293 8.23 14.55 -0.56
N ILE A 294 7.68 14.91 0.61
CA ILE A 294 6.37 15.56 0.71
C ILE A 294 6.45 17.00 0.16
N PHE A 295 7.35 17.83 0.70
CA PHE A 295 7.31 19.26 0.43
C PHE A 295 8.04 19.66 -0.85
N ASP A 296 9.21 19.10 -1.12
CA ASP A 296 9.96 19.37 -2.34
C ASP A 296 9.54 18.43 -3.46
N GLY A 297 9.47 17.13 -3.20
CA GLY A 297 9.04 16.10 -4.14
C GLY A 297 7.58 16.16 -4.55
N LYS A 298 6.72 16.85 -3.77
CA LYS A 298 5.28 17.07 -4.06
C LYS A 298 4.39 15.83 -3.95
N PHE A 299 4.82 14.80 -3.23
CA PHE A 299 3.98 13.64 -2.95
C PHE A 299 2.82 13.96 -2.01
N ASP A 300 1.66 13.36 -2.25
CA ASP A 300 0.51 13.49 -1.37
C ASP A 300 0.68 12.61 -0.13
N TYR A 301 1.16 11.37 -0.33
CA TYR A 301 1.31 10.39 0.73
C TYR A 301 2.61 9.62 0.62
N LEU A 302 3.16 9.24 1.79
CA LEU A 302 4.27 8.30 1.94
C LEU A 302 3.84 7.12 2.81
N TYR A 303 4.46 5.97 2.63
CA TYR A 303 4.26 4.82 3.52
C TYR A 303 4.73 5.14 4.95
N ASP A 304 3.87 4.90 5.95
CA ASP A 304 4.27 4.88 7.36
C ASP A 304 4.77 3.48 7.76
N LYS A 305 5.86 3.04 7.10
CA LYS A 305 6.45 1.71 7.32
C LYS A 305 7.32 1.67 8.58
N VAL A 306 8.35 2.52 8.63
CA VAL A 306 9.37 2.50 9.69
C VAL A 306 8.82 3.08 11.01
N GLY A 307 7.80 3.92 10.93
CA GLY A 307 7.12 4.48 12.11
C GLY A 307 6.03 3.56 12.64
N LEU A 308 4.78 3.81 12.19
CA LEU A 308 3.59 3.19 12.78
C LEU A 308 3.48 1.69 12.46
N TYR A 309 3.77 1.25 11.22
CA TYR A 309 3.68 -0.17 10.88
C TYR A 309 4.60 -1.03 11.75
N ASP A 310 5.90 -0.70 11.82
CA ASP A 310 6.87 -1.48 12.61
C ASP A 310 6.53 -1.46 14.11
N THR A 311 6.04 -0.32 14.61
CA THR A 311 5.59 -0.20 16.00
C THR A 311 4.36 -1.08 16.27
N LEU A 312 3.34 -1.04 15.41
CA LEU A 312 2.14 -1.86 15.59
C LEU A 312 2.44 -3.35 15.49
N ARG A 313 3.35 -3.74 14.58
CA ARG A 313 3.83 -5.13 14.50
C ARG A 313 4.47 -5.57 15.80
N ALA A 314 5.33 -4.75 16.37
CA ALA A 314 6.03 -5.07 17.63
C ALA A 314 5.06 -5.10 18.82
N VAL A 315 4.12 -4.17 18.91
CA VAL A 315 3.08 -4.14 19.98
C VAL A 315 2.15 -5.33 19.87
N SER A 316 1.67 -5.67 18.65
CA SER A 316 0.77 -6.82 18.42
C SER A 316 1.40 -8.17 18.79
N ASN A 317 2.73 -8.25 18.77
CA ASN A 317 3.47 -9.43 19.22
C ASN A 317 3.92 -9.36 20.69
N GLY A 318 3.60 -8.28 21.40
CA GLY A 318 3.96 -8.11 22.79
C GLY A 318 5.46 -7.86 23.02
N TRP A 319 6.23 -7.48 21.99
CA TRP A 319 7.66 -7.21 22.08
C TRP A 319 7.95 -5.87 22.73
N ILE A 320 7.06 -4.90 22.54
CA ILE A 320 7.14 -3.56 23.12
C ILE A 320 5.78 -3.12 23.67
N SER A 321 5.81 -2.14 24.57
CA SER A 321 4.61 -1.54 25.14
C SER A 321 3.82 -0.74 24.10
N ALA A 322 2.49 -0.72 24.23
CA ALA A 322 1.60 0.13 23.45
C ALA A 322 1.89 1.63 23.61
N GLN A 323 2.59 2.06 24.67
CA GLN A 323 3.10 3.43 24.83
C GLN A 323 3.97 3.89 23.64
N ASN A 324 4.63 2.94 22.96
CA ASN A 324 5.48 3.24 21.80
C ASN A 324 4.71 3.78 20.60
N ILE A 325 3.40 3.53 20.52
CA ILE A 325 2.55 4.08 19.47
C ILE A 325 2.55 5.61 19.53
N THR A 326 2.51 6.20 20.74
CA THR A 326 2.64 7.65 20.94
C THR A 326 3.95 8.19 20.38
N PHE A 327 5.07 7.55 20.68
CA PHE A 327 6.37 7.99 20.16
C PHE A 327 6.45 7.89 18.64
N SER A 328 5.86 6.84 18.05
CA SER A 328 5.84 6.63 16.61
C SER A 328 5.17 7.79 15.87
N TRP A 329 3.96 8.18 16.26
CA TRP A 329 3.27 9.26 15.56
C TRP A 329 3.81 10.66 15.87
N GLN A 330 4.49 10.86 17.00
CA GLN A 330 5.16 12.12 17.31
C GLN A 330 6.30 12.43 16.33
N GLN A 331 6.99 11.40 15.83
CA GLN A 331 8.08 11.57 14.86
C GLN A 331 7.60 12.14 13.52
N VAL A 332 6.35 11.91 13.16
CA VAL A 332 5.71 12.41 11.94
C VAL A 332 4.81 13.63 12.21
N GLU A 333 4.97 14.30 13.36
CA GLU A 333 4.21 15.50 13.66
C GLU A 333 4.42 16.58 12.59
N GLY A 334 3.32 17.23 12.16
CA GLY A 334 3.31 18.22 11.07
C GLY A 334 3.28 17.62 9.67
N ILE A 335 3.44 16.28 9.52
CA ILE A 335 3.27 15.57 8.25
C ILE A 335 2.34 14.37 8.36
N ARG A 336 1.69 14.16 9.49
CA ARG A 336 0.82 13.00 9.77
C ARG A 336 -0.25 12.79 8.69
N ASP A 337 -0.86 13.86 8.22
CA ASP A 337 -1.91 13.79 7.20
C ASP A 337 -1.38 13.31 5.83
N HIS A 338 -0.06 13.28 5.64
CA HIS A 338 0.63 12.77 4.46
C HIS A 338 1.14 11.33 4.62
N MET A 339 0.90 10.66 5.74
CA MET A 339 1.36 9.29 5.96
C MET A 339 0.26 8.29 5.61
N LEU A 340 0.56 7.33 4.74
CA LEU A 340 -0.34 6.22 4.42
C LEU A 340 -0.13 5.09 5.43
N ASN A 341 -1.13 4.83 6.26
CA ASN A 341 -1.10 3.73 7.22
C ASN A 341 -1.48 2.41 6.54
N PHE A 342 -0.82 1.33 6.92
CA PHE A 342 -1.14 -0.03 6.48
C PHE A 342 -0.66 -1.06 7.50
N LEU A 343 -1.15 -2.29 7.42
CA LEU A 343 -0.75 -3.42 8.26
C LEU A 343 -0.18 -4.58 7.45
N GLU A 344 -0.52 -4.65 6.18
CA GLU A 344 0.01 -5.60 5.20
C GLU A 344 0.15 -4.91 3.84
N ASN A 345 1.09 -5.37 3.04
CA ASN A 345 1.21 -5.10 1.61
C ASN A 345 1.87 -6.32 0.92
N HIS A 346 2.23 -6.18 -0.35
CA HIS A 346 2.81 -7.27 -1.13
C HIS A 346 4.26 -7.63 -0.76
N ASP A 347 4.97 -6.77 -0.01
CA ASP A 347 6.35 -6.97 0.43
C ASP A 347 6.45 -7.47 1.88
N GLU A 348 5.42 -7.22 2.68
CA GLU A 348 5.43 -7.53 4.10
C GLU A 348 4.76 -8.87 4.41
N GLN A 349 5.20 -9.47 5.50
CA GLN A 349 4.62 -10.72 5.99
C GLN A 349 3.17 -10.50 6.44
N ARG A 350 2.29 -11.46 6.12
CA ARG A 350 0.90 -11.45 6.56
C ARG A 350 0.81 -11.51 8.08
N ILE A 351 -0.14 -10.81 8.68
CA ILE A 351 -0.35 -10.80 10.15
C ILE A 351 -0.58 -12.21 10.68
N ALA A 352 -1.35 -13.02 9.94
CA ALA A 352 -1.69 -14.39 10.32
C ALA A 352 -0.57 -15.40 10.07
N SER A 353 0.55 -15.00 9.46
CA SER A 353 1.70 -15.88 9.20
C SER A 353 2.45 -16.23 10.48
N ASP A 354 3.12 -17.39 10.46
CA ASP A 354 4.02 -17.81 11.55
C ASP A 354 5.22 -16.86 11.73
N PHE A 355 5.50 -16.01 10.74
CA PHE A 355 6.60 -15.05 10.73
C PHE A 355 6.22 -13.66 11.24
N PHE A 356 4.93 -13.38 11.45
CA PHE A 356 4.46 -12.14 12.07
C PHE A 356 3.75 -12.48 13.39
N GLY A 357 2.47 -12.77 13.37
CA GLY A 357 1.64 -12.94 14.56
C GLY A 357 1.12 -14.35 14.78
N GLY A 358 1.06 -15.16 13.74
CA GLY A 358 0.48 -16.51 13.78
C GLY A 358 -1.05 -16.55 13.96
N ASP A 359 -1.67 -15.39 14.17
CA ASP A 359 -3.11 -15.25 14.43
C ASP A 359 -3.62 -13.93 13.83
N ALA A 360 -4.58 -14.04 12.92
CA ALA A 360 -5.17 -12.89 12.25
C ALA A 360 -5.88 -11.91 13.21
N ARG A 361 -6.38 -12.41 14.36
CA ARG A 361 -7.06 -11.60 15.37
C ARG A 361 -6.15 -10.52 15.96
N LYS A 362 -4.84 -10.73 16.00
CA LYS A 362 -3.84 -9.74 16.46
C LYS A 362 -3.88 -8.44 15.64
N GLY A 363 -4.33 -8.52 14.38
CA GLY A 363 -4.51 -7.34 13.54
C GLY A 363 -5.67 -6.43 13.93
N LYS A 364 -6.63 -6.90 14.74
CA LYS A 364 -7.86 -6.14 15.03
C LYS A 364 -7.61 -4.86 15.84
N ALA A 365 -6.80 -4.93 16.89
CA ALA A 365 -6.41 -3.76 17.68
C ALA A 365 -5.55 -2.78 16.85
N ALA A 366 -4.60 -3.32 16.07
CA ALA A 366 -3.77 -2.53 15.17
C ALA A 366 -4.60 -1.82 14.09
N LEU A 367 -5.66 -2.46 13.57
CA LEU A 367 -6.59 -1.87 12.61
C LEU A 367 -7.31 -0.65 13.21
N LEU A 368 -7.79 -0.75 14.46
CA LEU A 368 -8.42 0.39 15.14
C LEU A 368 -7.47 1.59 15.22
N VAL A 369 -6.22 1.36 15.64
CA VAL A 369 -5.23 2.43 15.75
C VAL A 369 -4.91 3.01 14.36
N SER A 370 -4.55 2.18 13.38
CA SER A 370 -4.19 2.63 12.04
C SER A 370 -5.31 3.39 11.33
N THR A 371 -6.56 2.98 11.59
CA THR A 371 -7.72 3.55 10.91
C THR A 371 -8.27 4.76 11.63
N LEU A 372 -8.31 4.77 12.96
CA LEU A 372 -9.09 5.76 13.71
C LEU A 372 -8.23 6.86 14.36
N LEU A 373 -6.90 6.67 14.52
CA LEU A 373 -6.06 7.61 15.27
C LEU A 373 -5.99 8.99 14.62
N TYR A 374 -5.87 9.08 13.28
CA TYR A 374 -5.74 10.32 12.54
C TYR A 374 -6.58 10.32 11.24
N ARG A 375 -6.57 11.45 10.51
CA ARG A 375 -7.33 11.64 9.25
C ARG A 375 -6.63 11.09 8.02
N ASN A 376 -5.37 10.75 8.11
CA ASN A 376 -4.52 10.23 7.05
C ASN A 376 -5.09 8.93 6.44
N PRO A 377 -4.75 8.61 5.18
CA PRO A 377 -5.31 7.44 4.50
C PRO A 377 -4.91 6.12 5.16
N MET A 378 -5.75 5.10 4.95
CA MET A 378 -5.52 3.71 5.38
C MET A 378 -5.53 2.80 4.15
N MET A 379 -4.63 1.82 4.11
CA MET A 379 -4.57 0.79 3.08
C MET A 379 -4.77 -0.61 3.69
N VAL A 380 -5.54 -1.44 2.99
CA VAL A 380 -5.75 -2.86 3.29
C VAL A 380 -5.28 -3.68 2.09
N TYR A 381 -4.46 -4.69 2.33
CA TYR A 381 -4.02 -5.62 1.29
C TYR A 381 -4.99 -6.79 1.17
N PHE A 382 -5.34 -7.18 -0.05
CA PHE A 382 -6.36 -8.21 -0.32
C PHE A 382 -6.07 -9.52 0.43
N GLY A 383 -7.10 -10.08 1.07
CA GLY A 383 -6.96 -11.24 1.95
C GLY A 383 -6.61 -10.91 3.40
N GLN A 384 -6.12 -9.71 3.72
CA GLN A 384 -5.88 -9.27 5.09
C GLN A 384 -7.16 -9.32 5.92
N GLU A 385 -8.28 -8.90 5.34
CA GLU A 385 -9.62 -8.92 5.93
C GLU A 385 -10.19 -10.33 6.12
N LEU A 386 -9.55 -11.34 5.54
CA LEU A 386 -9.91 -12.75 5.65
C LEU A 386 -8.93 -13.55 6.51
N GLY A 387 -7.85 -12.91 6.97
CA GLY A 387 -6.79 -13.57 7.73
C GLY A 387 -5.89 -14.45 6.87
N GLU A 388 -5.63 -14.04 5.62
CA GLU A 388 -4.69 -14.74 4.74
C GLU A 388 -3.32 -14.90 5.42
N ARG A 389 -2.78 -16.11 5.34
CA ARG A 389 -1.54 -16.44 6.06
C ARG A 389 -0.27 -16.29 5.24
N GLY A 390 -0.34 -16.40 3.90
CA GLY A 390 0.85 -16.43 3.04
C GLY A 390 1.82 -17.55 3.41
N MET A 391 1.29 -18.69 3.85
CA MET A 391 2.08 -19.83 4.33
C MET A 391 2.11 -21.00 3.34
N ASP A 392 1.78 -20.71 2.07
CA ASP A 392 1.88 -21.67 0.98
C ASP A 392 3.35 -22.01 0.63
N GLU A 393 3.54 -23.00 -0.23
CA GLU A 393 4.89 -23.35 -0.72
C GLU A 393 5.49 -22.24 -1.59
N GLU A 394 4.64 -21.54 -2.34
CA GLU A 394 5.01 -20.34 -3.09
C GLU A 394 4.81 -19.10 -2.23
N GLY A 395 5.89 -18.44 -1.92
CA GLY A 395 5.93 -17.14 -1.25
C GLY A 395 6.89 -16.22 -1.97
N PHE A 396 7.22 -15.10 -1.36
CA PHE A 396 8.18 -14.15 -1.92
C PHE A 396 9.60 -14.77 -2.02
N SER A 397 9.99 -15.55 -1.02
CA SER A 397 11.27 -16.28 -0.98
C SER A 397 11.06 -17.71 -0.46
N GLY A 398 10.10 -18.43 -1.03
CA GLY A 398 9.60 -19.69 -0.50
C GLY A 398 8.55 -19.46 0.59
N ARG A 399 8.38 -20.41 1.51
CA ARG A 399 7.42 -20.34 2.62
C ARG A 399 7.90 -19.36 3.70
N ASP A 400 7.64 -18.08 3.52
CA ASP A 400 8.18 -17.00 4.35
C ASP A 400 7.12 -16.05 4.94
N GLY A 401 5.84 -16.39 4.86
CA GLY A 401 4.74 -15.59 5.39
C GLY A 401 4.28 -14.46 4.48
N ARG A 402 4.76 -14.42 3.24
CA ARG A 402 4.37 -13.47 2.20
C ARG A 402 3.69 -14.20 1.05
N THR A 403 2.65 -13.60 0.49
CA THR A 403 2.05 -14.09 -0.75
C THR A 403 3.01 -13.85 -1.90
N THR A 404 3.20 -14.83 -2.80
CA THR A 404 4.11 -14.69 -3.95
C THR A 404 3.72 -13.51 -4.84
N ILE A 405 4.73 -12.79 -5.36
CA ILE A 405 4.57 -11.79 -6.41
C ILE A 405 5.25 -12.20 -7.72
N PHE A 406 5.89 -13.37 -7.76
CA PHE A 406 6.72 -13.84 -8.89
C PHE A 406 6.12 -15.00 -9.67
N ASP A 407 5.11 -15.66 -9.11
CA ASP A 407 4.59 -16.90 -9.66
C ASP A 407 3.08 -16.85 -9.90
N TYR A 408 2.59 -17.77 -10.73
CA TYR A 408 1.17 -18.03 -10.89
C TYR A 408 0.70 -18.86 -9.71
N TRP A 409 -0.22 -18.30 -8.92
CA TRP A 409 -0.68 -18.93 -7.69
C TRP A 409 -2.16 -18.61 -7.42
N THR A 410 -2.74 -19.28 -6.44
CA THR A 410 -4.10 -19.04 -5.97
C THR A 410 -4.07 -18.71 -4.49
N VAL A 411 -4.76 -17.67 -4.08
CA VAL A 411 -4.98 -17.30 -2.69
C VAL A 411 -6.31 -17.89 -2.24
N ASP A 412 -6.26 -18.94 -1.43
CA ASP A 412 -7.43 -19.74 -1.08
C ASP A 412 -8.52 -18.97 -0.31
N SER A 413 -8.13 -18.07 0.58
CA SER A 413 -9.07 -17.19 1.29
C SER A 413 -9.85 -16.30 0.32
N ILE A 414 -9.17 -15.72 -0.67
CA ILE A 414 -9.79 -14.92 -1.75
C ILE A 414 -10.69 -15.78 -2.63
N ARG A 415 -10.24 -16.98 -3.00
CA ARG A 415 -11.05 -17.93 -3.79
C ARG A 415 -12.34 -18.29 -3.07
N ARG A 416 -12.29 -18.51 -1.74
CA ARG A 416 -13.50 -18.75 -0.91
C ARG A 416 -14.39 -17.51 -0.86
N TRP A 417 -13.81 -16.34 -0.66
CA TRP A 417 -14.57 -15.08 -0.62
C TRP A 417 -15.25 -14.76 -1.95
N ARG A 418 -14.54 -14.96 -3.06
CA ARG A 418 -15.09 -14.75 -4.40
C ARG A 418 -16.21 -15.73 -4.75
N ASP A 419 -16.13 -16.96 -4.28
CA ASP A 419 -17.10 -18.03 -4.53
C ASP A 419 -17.50 -18.14 -6.03
N GLY A 420 -16.47 -18.24 -6.91
CA GLY A 420 -16.67 -18.25 -8.36
C GLY A 420 -17.32 -16.98 -8.91
N GLY A 421 -17.19 -15.84 -8.25
CA GLY A 421 -17.80 -14.56 -8.61
C GLY A 421 -19.17 -14.30 -7.96
N ASN A 422 -19.66 -15.21 -7.13
CA ASN A 422 -20.95 -15.07 -6.44
C ASN A 422 -20.88 -14.21 -5.18
N PHE A 423 -19.73 -14.16 -4.49
CA PHE A 423 -19.54 -13.42 -3.25
C PHE A 423 -20.65 -13.70 -2.24
N SER A 424 -21.06 -14.96 -2.13
CA SER A 424 -22.21 -15.35 -1.29
C SER A 424 -21.87 -15.40 0.21
N GLY A 425 -20.57 -15.46 0.54
CA GLY A 425 -20.08 -15.72 1.89
C GLY A 425 -20.20 -17.17 2.35
N SER A 426 -20.87 -18.04 1.57
CA SER A 426 -21.16 -19.42 1.97
C SER A 426 -19.94 -20.34 2.05
N ARG A 427 -18.83 -19.94 1.41
CA ARG A 427 -17.57 -20.69 1.41
C ARG A 427 -16.56 -20.18 2.44
N LEU A 428 -16.84 -19.05 3.08
CA LEU A 428 -15.99 -18.52 4.14
C LEU A 428 -16.08 -19.41 5.38
N THR A 429 -14.97 -19.58 6.06
CA THR A 429 -14.98 -20.11 7.43
C THR A 429 -15.63 -19.11 8.37
N ALA A 430 -16.02 -19.55 9.57
CA ALA A 430 -16.60 -18.66 10.58
C ALA A 430 -15.63 -17.54 10.98
N ASP A 431 -14.34 -17.86 11.08
CA ASP A 431 -13.28 -16.89 11.42
C ASP A 431 -13.07 -15.86 10.32
N GLU A 432 -12.99 -16.29 9.04
CA GLU A 432 -12.90 -15.40 7.88
C GLU A 432 -14.10 -14.46 7.81
N ALA A 433 -15.32 -14.98 7.97
CA ALA A 433 -16.53 -14.18 7.94
C ALA A 433 -16.58 -13.16 9.09
N SER A 434 -16.19 -13.57 10.29
CA SER A 434 -16.12 -12.70 11.48
C SER A 434 -15.08 -11.59 11.30
N LEU A 435 -13.89 -11.92 10.81
CA LEU A 435 -12.83 -10.95 10.59
C LEU A 435 -13.22 -9.96 9.48
N CYS A 436 -13.77 -10.44 8.38
CA CYS A 436 -14.25 -9.60 7.27
C CYS A 436 -15.34 -8.61 7.74
N ALA A 437 -16.27 -9.07 8.56
CA ALA A 437 -17.29 -8.22 9.16
C ALA A 437 -16.68 -7.14 10.08
N TYR A 438 -15.66 -7.48 10.85
CA TYR A 438 -14.93 -6.54 11.69
C TYR A 438 -14.21 -5.46 10.87
N TYR A 439 -13.46 -5.86 9.83
CA TYR A 439 -12.82 -4.92 8.90
C TYR A 439 -13.86 -4.01 8.24
N THR A 440 -14.95 -4.58 7.74
CA THR A 440 -16.05 -3.82 7.13
C THR A 440 -16.61 -2.78 8.09
N CYS A 441 -16.86 -3.16 9.35
CA CYS A 441 -17.34 -2.25 10.38
C CYS A 441 -16.34 -1.08 10.59
N VAL A 442 -15.08 -1.38 10.88
CA VAL A 442 -14.06 -0.36 11.21
C VAL A 442 -13.79 0.58 10.04
N LEU A 443 -13.65 0.05 8.81
CA LEU A 443 -13.35 0.87 7.64
C LEU A 443 -14.52 1.80 7.26
N ASN A 444 -15.76 1.38 7.48
CA ASN A 444 -16.92 2.24 7.22
C ASN A 444 -17.05 3.39 8.22
N LEU A 445 -16.45 3.31 9.41
CA LEU A 445 -16.39 4.46 10.32
C LEU A 445 -15.68 5.67 9.69
N CYS A 446 -14.78 5.44 8.73
CA CYS A 446 -14.12 6.48 7.94
C CYS A 446 -15.09 7.37 7.14
N HIS A 447 -16.29 6.87 6.84
CA HIS A 447 -17.28 7.53 6.00
C HIS A 447 -18.49 7.99 6.78
N THR A 448 -18.80 7.33 7.88
CA THR A 448 -20.04 7.53 8.65
C THR A 448 -19.86 8.43 9.87
N HIS A 449 -18.58 8.65 10.31
CA HIS A 449 -18.27 9.39 11.52
C HIS A 449 -17.37 10.61 11.26
N GLU A 450 -17.87 11.77 11.63
CA GLU A 450 -17.15 13.05 11.50
C GLU A 450 -15.89 13.05 12.38
N ALA A 451 -15.97 12.46 13.56
CA ALA A 451 -14.83 12.32 14.47
C ALA A 451 -13.63 11.60 13.83
N VAL A 452 -13.87 10.62 12.94
CA VAL A 452 -12.82 9.89 12.22
C VAL A 452 -12.29 10.68 11.04
N SER A 453 -13.18 11.22 10.20
CA SER A 453 -12.82 11.83 8.91
C SER A 453 -12.30 13.28 9.03
N GLN A 454 -12.71 14.02 10.06
CA GLN A 454 -12.42 15.46 10.22
C GLN A 454 -11.93 15.81 11.63
N GLY A 455 -12.17 14.93 12.61
CA GLY A 455 -11.92 15.22 14.02
C GLY A 455 -10.42 15.36 14.35
N GLU A 456 -10.18 15.98 15.49
CA GLU A 456 -8.86 16.05 16.12
C GLU A 456 -8.64 14.82 17.01
N SER A 457 -7.38 14.45 17.20
CA SER A 457 -6.97 13.35 18.05
C SER A 457 -6.37 13.85 19.36
N PHE A 458 -6.77 13.25 20.46
CA PHE A 458 -6.19 13.51 21.76
C PHE A 458 -5.67 12.18 22.36
N ASP A 459 -4.37 12.10 22.54
CA ASP A 459 -3.71 10.94 23.12
C ASP A 459 -3.94 10.89 24.64
N LEU A 460 -4.41 9.76 25.15
CA LEU A 460 -4.62 9.54 26.57
C LEU A 460 -3.47 8.82 27.27
N MET A 461 -2.45 8.36 26.52
CA MET A 461 -1.41 7.49 27.06
C MET A 461 -0.53 8.19 28.10
N TYR A 462 -0.30 9.50 27.98
CA TYR A 462 0.54 10.26 28.92
C TYR A 462 -0.03 10.30 30.35
N VAL A 463 -1.36 10.19 30.52
CA VAL A 463 -2.02 10.08 31.85
C VAL A 463 -2.34 8.65 32.22
N ASN A 464 -2.11 7.70 31.33
CA ASN A 464 -2.36 6.27 31.50
C ASN A 464 -1.08 5.44 31.32
N PRO A 465 0.00 5.69 32.08
CA PRO A 465 1.28 4.98 31.92
C PRO A 465 1.19 3.49 32.27
N HIS A 466 0.14 3.06 32.96
CA HIS A 466 -0.14 1.67 33.29
C HIS A 466 -0.64 0.84 32.09
N LEU A 467 -1.13 1.49 31.03
CA LEU A 467 -1.60 0.82 29.81
C LEU A 467 -0.40 0.35 28.97
N GLN A 468 0.09 -0.86 29.26
CA GLN A 468 1.23 -1.45 28.56
C GLN A 468 0.82 -2.24 27.31
N HIS A 469 -0.39 -2.80 27.32
CA HIS A 469 -0.96 -3.64 26.27
C HIS A 469 -2.23 -3.05 25.64
N GLN A 470 -2.67 -1.91 26.12
CA GLN A 470 -3.82 -1.18 25.60
C GLN A 470 -3.38 0.19 25.11
N TYR A 471 -4.07 0.72 24.11
CA TYR A 471 -3.86 2.07 23.60
C TYR A 471 -5.17 2.84 23.59
N ALA A 472 -5.19 3.99 24.24
CA ALA A 472 -6.39 4.79 24.42
C ALA A 472 -6.21 6.20 23.86
N PHE A 473 -7.22 6.67 23.11
CA PHE A 473 -7.24 8.03 22.56
C PHE A 473 -8.68 8.52 22.33
N VAL A 474 -8.84 9.83 22.24
CA VAL A 474 -10.12 10.47 21.91
C VAL A 474 -10.05 11.09 20.52
N ARG A 475 -11.12 10.93 19.76
CA ARG A 475 -11.37 11.67 18.52
C ARG A 475 -12.52 12.65 18.76
N ARG A 476 -12.35 13.90 18.38
CA ARG A 476 -13.38 14.91 18.59
C ARG A 476 -13.60 15.73 17.33
N ALA A 477 -14.85 15.78 16.84
CA ALA A 477 -15.34 16.71 15.84
C ALA A 477 -16.39 17.67 16.44
N GLN A 478 -16.95 18.55 15.64
CA GLN A 478 -17.89 19.55 16.13
C GLN A 478 -19.10 18.93 16.84
N ASN A 479 -19.68 17.88 16.26
CA ASN A 479 -20.92 17.28 16.74
C ASN A 479 -20.73 15.87 17.34
N GLU A 480 -19.48 15.42 17.48
CA GLU A 480 -19.20 14.04 17.82
C GLU A 480 -17.92 13.91 18.68
N CYS A 481 -18.00 13.05 19.70
CA CYS A 481 -16.85 12.64 20.49
C CYS A 481 -16.77 11.12 20.50
N MET A 482 -15.58 10.59 20.26
CA MET A 482 -15.32 9.16 20.19
C MET A 482 -14.12 8.83 21.11
N LEU A 483 -14.31 7.85 22.00
CA LEU A 483 -13.24 7.26 22.80
C LEU A 483 -12.91 5.88 22.22
N VAL A 484 -11.66 5.68 21.83
CA VAL A 484 -11.15 4.40 21.32
C VAL A 484 -10.18 3.80 22.33
N VAL A 485 -10.41 2.51 22.67
CA VAL A 485 -9.48 1.73 23.50
C VAL A 485 -9.18 0.42 22.77
N ALA A 486 -7.98 0.29 22.25
CA ALA A 486 -7.49 -0.93 21.58
C ALA A 486 -6.78 -1.84 22.58
N ASN A 487 -7.01 -3.16 22.50
CA ASN A 487 -6.42 -4.18 23.37
C ASN A 487 -5.62 -5.20 22.54
N PHE A 488 -4.34 -5.30 22.79
CA PHE A 488 -3.37 -6.12 22.02
C PHE A 488 -3.11 -7.50 22.65
N VAL A 489 -3.84 -7.91 23.70
CA VAL A 489 -3.68 -9.22 24.33
C VAL A 489 -4.86 -10.15 24.08
N ASP A 490 -4.61 -11.47 24.14
CA ASP A 490 -5.62 -12.53 23.98
C ASP A 490 -6.38 -12.79 25.29
N ALA A 491 -6.85 -11.71 25.90
CA ALA A 491 -7.68 -11.76 27.08
C ALA A 491 -8.58 -10.52 27.13
N GLU A 492 -9.84 -10.72 27.51
CA GLU A 492 -10.69 -9.61 27.92
C GLU A 492 -10.08 -8.94 29.16
N ALA A 493 -10.08 -7.61 29.17
CA ALA A 493 -9.46 -6.84 30.25
C ALA A 493 -10.41 -5.75 30.73
N GLU A 494 -10.54 -5.64 32.08
CA GLU A 494 -11.11 -4.45 32.71
C GLU A 494 -10.04 -3.36 32.73
N VAL A 495 -10.22 -2.34 31.90
CA VAL A 495 -9.20 -1.31 31.61
C VAL A 495 -9.58 0.00 32.30
N PRO A 496 -8.82 0.47 33.29
CA PRO A 496 -9.01 1.79 33.85
C PRO A 496 -8.42 2.84 32.89
N VAL A 497 -9.26 3.74 32.38
CA VAL A 497 -8.85 4.84 31.50
C VAL A 497 -9.07 6.17 32.19
N CYS A 498 -8.00 6.85 32.56
CA CYS A 498 -8.03 8.19 33.14
C CYS A 498 -8.28 9.22 32.05
N ILE A 499 -9.19 10.15 32.29
CA ILE A 499 -9.57 11.23 31.35
C ILE A 499 -9.12 12.57 31.99
N PRO A 500 -8.10 13.24 31.47
CA PRO A 500 -7.53 14.41 32.13
C PRO A 500 -8.40 15.67 31.97
N ALA A 501 -8.39 16.56 32.98
CA ALA A 501 -9.06 17.86 32.91
C ALA A 501 -8.60 18.69 31.70
N HIS A 502 -7.35 18.49 31.24
CA HIS A 502 -6.79 19.14 30.07
C HIS A 502 -7.62 18.88 28.79
N LEU A 503 -8.15 17.66 28.59
CA LEU A 503 -9.03 17.33 27.46
C LEU A 503 -10.27 18.21 27.46
N PHE A 504 -10.91 18.35 28.62
CA PHE A 504 -12.11 19.19 28.75
C PHE A 504 -11.82 20.66 28.49
N SER A 505 -10.69 21.15 29.00
CA SER A 505 -10.25 22.53 28.77
C SER A 505 -9.95 22.80 27.30
N LEU A 506 -9.21 21.90 26.64
CA LEU A 506 -8.82 22.02 25.24
C LEU A 506 -10.04 22.08 24.31
N TYR A 507 -11.01 21.19 24.54
CA TYR A 507 -12.20 21.09 23.71
C TYR A 507 -13.40 21.90 24.24
N ARG A 508 -13.21 22.65 25.35
CA ARG A 508 -14.25 23.45 26.03
C ARG A 508 -15.49 22.64 26.37
N MET A 509 -15.30 21.35 26.72
CA MET A 509 -16.35 20.43 27.08
C MET A 509 -16.70 20.52 28.57
N LYS A 510 -17.96 20.20 28.90
CA LYS A 510 -18.40 20.03 30.29
C LYS A 510 -18.29 18.57 30.70
N GLY A 511 -17.92 18.35 31.96
CA GLY A 511 -18.09 17.05 32.58
C GLY A 511 -19.55 16.68 32.83
N GLN A 512 -19.88 15.40 32.77
CA GLN A 512 -21.23 14.84 32.98
C GLN A 512 -21.13 13.57 33.81
N GLU A 513 -21.95 13.45 34.86
CA GLU A 513 -21.98 12.28 35.74
C GLU A 513 -22.55 11.03 35.05
N GLN A 514 -23.45 11.22 34.11
CA GLN A 514 -24.06 10.15 33.31
C GLN A 514 -23.98 10.52 31.83
N THR A 515 -23.15 9.81 31.10
CA THR A 515 -22.96 9.99 29.64
C THR A 515 -23.27 8.66 28.97
N GLU A 516 -24.23 8.68 28.05
CA GLU A 516 -24.52 7.52 27.21
C GLU A 516 -23.57 7.49 26.00
N TRP A 517 -22.93 6.35 25.82
CA TRP A 517 -22.10 6.03 24.68
C TRP A 517 -22.69 4.86 23.90
N THR A 518 -22.44 4.84 22.60
CA THR A 518 -22.69 3.66 21.77
C THR A 518 -21.34 3.08 21.33
N ASP A 519 -21.10 1.81 21.63
CA ASP A 519 -19.98 1.09 21.05
C ASP A 519 -20.30 0.79 19.58
N LEU A 520 -19.54 1.39 18.66
CA LEU A 520 -19.80 1.31 17.21
C LEU A 520 -19.44 -0.07 16.63
N LEU A 521 -18.68 -0.89 17.35
CA LEU A 521 -18.34 -2.24 16.89
C LEU A 521 -19.46 -3.25 17.16
N THR A 522 -20.24 -3.04 18.22
CA THR A 522 -21.27 -3.98 18.69
C THR A 522 -22.69 -3.40 18.71
N GLY A 523 -22.83 -2.09 18.65
CA GLY A 523 -24.09 -1.38 18.85
C GLY A 523 -24.53 -1.31 20.31
N ARG A 524 -23.76 -1.83 21.26
CA ARG A 524 -24.09 -1.82 22.69
C ARG A 524 -24.03 -0.40 23.25
N LYS A 525 -25.00 -0.06 24.09
CA LYS A 525 -24.99 1.19 24.84
C LYS A 525 -24.31 1.01 26.19
N LEU A 526 -23.54 2.02 26.57
CA LEU A 526 -22.81 2.10 27.83
C LEU A 526 -23.07 3.47 28.48
N VAL A 527 -23.37 3.50 29.76
CA VAL A 527 -23.51 4.73 30.55
C VAL A 527 -22.35 4.82 31.51
N THR A 528 -21.58 5.92 31.44
CA THR A 528 -20.40 6.15 32.29
C THR A 528 -20.37 7.58 32.79
N SER A 529 -19.54 7.83 33.81
CA SER A 529 -19.20 9.19 34.23
C SER A 529 -18.11 9.74 33.31
N TRP A 530 -18.37 10.85 32.62
CA TRP A 530 -17.41 11.56 31.77
C TRP A 530 -17.02 12.87 32.43
N GLN A 531 -16.03 12.82 33.33
CA GLN A 531 -15.66 13.93 34.20
C GLN A 531 -14.16 14.26 34.05
N PRO A 532 -13.78 15.55 34.23
CA PRO A 532 -12.38 15.93 34.36
C PRO A 532 -11.69 15.13 35.48
N ASP A 533 -10.51 14.60 35.18
CA ASP A 533 -9.70 13.73 36.06
C ASP A 533 -10.43 12.47 36.58
N GLY A 534 -11.51 12.08 35.90
CA GLY A 534 -12.24 10.85 36.16
C GLY A 534 -11.55 9.63 35.56
N THR A 535 -11.90 8.43 36.10
CA THR A 535 -11.43 7.15 35.57
C THR A 535 -12.64 6.35 35.11
N LEU A 536 -12.59 5.87 33.87
CA LEU A 536 -13.57 4.94 33.29
C LEU A 536 -13.05 3.51 33.47
N MET A 537 -13.89 2.62 34.00
CA MET A 537 -13.62 1.18 34.00
C MET A 537 -14.32 0.55 32.79
N LEU A 538 -13.57 0.00 31.86
CA LEU A 538 -14.06 -0.48 30.56
C LEU A 538 -13.68 -1.94 30.34
N ASP A 539 -14.67 -2.79 30.07
CA ASP A 539 -14.43 -4.18 29.64
C ASP A 539 -14.06 -4.19 28.15
N VAL A 540 -12.79 -4.40 27.86
CA VAL A 540 -12.25 -4.36 26.51
C VAL A 540 -11.98 -5.78 26.01
N PRO A 541 -12.57 -6.21 24.87
CA PRO A 541 -12.44 -7.58 24.38
C PRO A 541 -11.00 -7.93 23.97
N ALA A 542 -10.68 -9.24 24.00
CA ALA A 542 -9.42 -9.81 23.56
C ALA A 542 -9.12 -9.46 22.09
N TYR A 543 -7.88 -9.12 21.77
CA TYR A 543 -7.43 -8.76 20.43
C TYR A 543 -8.42 -7.87 19.67
N GLY A 544 -8.88 -6.80 20.28
CA GLY A 544 -9.90 -5.94 19.68
C GLY A 544 -9.91 -4.58 20.32
N GLY A 545 -11.08 -4.09 20.67
CA GLY A 545 -11.20 -2.80 21.34
C GLY A 545 -12.64 -2.36 21.49
N LEU A 546 -12.80 -1.18 22.06
CA LEU A 546 -14.05 -0.42 22.12
C LEU A 546 -13.92 0.84 21.28
N VAL A 547 -14.98 1.18 20.57
CA VAL A 547 -15.13 2.43 19.84
C VAL A 547 -16.39 3.12 20.32
N LEU A 548 -16.27 3.79 21.46
CA LEU A 548 -17.39 4.46 22.13
C LEU A 548 -17.61 5.82 21.48
N CYS A 549 -18.80 6.05 20.95
CA CYS A 549 -19.18 7.29 20.28
C CYS A 549 -20.41 7.90 20.91
N ARG A 550 -20.43 9.23 20.99
CA ARG A 550 -21.60 10.04 21.38
C ARG A 550 -21.73 11.27 20.51
N SER A 551 -22.95 11.68 20.23
CA SER A 551 -23.25 12.98 19.67
C SER A 551 -23.02 14.07 20.71
N LEU A 552 -22.57 15.25 20.27
CA LEU A 552 -22.38 16.43 21.09
C LEU A 552 -23.45 17.48 20.77
N ALA A 553 -24.07 18.03 21.81
CA ALA A 553 -25.03 19.12 21.73
C ALA A 553 -24.38 20.43 22.23
N PRO A 554 -24.95 21.62 21.93
CA PRO A 554 -24.45 22.89 22.48
C PRO A 554 -24.38 22.94 24.01
N SER A 555 -25.21 22.16 24.70
CA SER A 555 -25.20 22.01 26.16
C SER A 555 -23.95 21.31 26.71
N ASP A 556 -23.25 20.53 25.87
CA ASP A 556 -22.01 19.80 26.24
C ASP A 556 -20.79 20.72 26.32
N TYR A 557 -20.92 21.97 25.84
CA TYR A 557 -19.84 22.93 25.81
C TYR A 557 -19.93 23.99 26.91
N VAL A 558 -18.79 24.46 27.35
CA VAL A 558 -18.70 25.64 28.22
C VAL A 558 -19.11 26.86 27.38
N GLN A 559 -20.23 27.49 27.75
CA GLN A 559 -20.64 28.75 27.13
C GLN A 559 -19.68 29.87 27.54
N ASP A 560 -19.27 30.70 26.60
CA ASP A 560 -18.60 31.94 26.95
C ASP A 560 -19.56 32.77 27.83
N ALA A 561 -19.14 33.08 29.05
CA ALA A 561 -19.86 34.08 29.82
C ALA A 561 -19.89 35.34 28.95
N GLU A 562 -21.08 35.77 28.53
CA GLU A 562 -21.25 37.01 27.82
C GLU A 562 -20.37 38.08 28.50
N LYS A 563 -19.41 38.61 27.74
CA LYS A 563 -18.67 39.79 28.19
C LYS A 563 -19.69 40.89 28.36
N LYS A 564 -20.17 41.08 29.61
CA LYS A 564 -20.85 42.27 30.02
C LYS A 564 -19.90 43.44 30.10
#